data_d078ccdd0573fa239e4cf9d740ac5ca4
#
_entry.id   d078ccdd0573fa239e4cf9d740ac5ca4
#
_cell.length_a   1.000
_cell.length_b   1.000
_cell.length_c   1.000
_cell.angle_alpha   90.00
_cell.angle_beta   90.00
_cell.angle_gamma   90.00
#
_symmetry.space_group_name_H-M   'P 1'
#
loop_
_entity.id
_entity.type
_entity.pdbx_description
1 polymer ?
#
loop_
_entity_poly.entity_id
_entity_poly.type
_entity_poly.pdbx_seq_one_letter_code
_entity_poly.pdbx_strand_id
1 'polypeptide(L)'
;MTAWFLAKIHANRQNPLVLTAMFKEALERAVTGTDGSIAGLLMDFEGIPLESYAREGAALDIEVVGAEVSVVVKAIQRATEMLDAGSTSEVSFRSEKMVTLVRVINQTYFVAMTMSPDGNLGKGRYLLRVMAPGLAQELEA
;
A
#
# COMPACT_ATOMS: atom_id res chain seq x y z
N MET A 1 7.38 -10.64 -0.74
CA MET A 1 6.69 -11.49 -1.72
C MET A 1 7.59 -12.63 -2.13
N THR A 2 7.00 -13.78 -2.42
CA THR A 2 7.75 -14.95 -2.85
C THR A 2 7.99 -14.91 -4.37
N ALA A 3 9.04 -15.61 -4.84
CA ALA A 3 9.32 -15.74 -6.27
C ALA A 3 8.13 -16.37 -7.01
N TRP A 4 7.44 -17.32 -6.36
CA TRP A 4 6.22 -17.94 -6.90
C TRP A 4 5.13 -16.91 -7.19
N PHE A 5 4.90 -16.00 -6.25
CA PHE A 5 3.86 -14.96 -6.39
C PHE A 5 4.20 -14.02 -7.56
N LEU A 6 5.45 -13.57 -7.64
CA LEU A 6 5.91 -12.71 -8.74
C LEU A 6 5.79 -13.42 -10.10
N ALA A 7 6.17 -14.68 -10.17
CA ALA A 7 6.06 -15.47 -11.41
C ALA A 7 4.60 -15.62 -11.83
N LYS A 8 3.70 -15.83 -10.87
CA LYS A 8 2.27 -15.98 -11.14
C LYS A 8 1.65 -14.69 -11.65
N ILE A 9 1.96 -13.55 -11.04
CA ILE A 9 1.52 -12.25 -11.52
C ILE A 9 2.00 -12.03 -12.94
N HIS A 10 3.28 -12.25 -13.19
CA HIS A 10 3.90 -12.04 -14.49
C HIS A 10 3.26 -12.90 -15.59
N ALA A 11 3.01 -14.17 -15.29
CA ALA A 11 2.40 -15.10 -16.24
C ALA A 11 0.96 -14.73 -16.59
N ASN A 12 0.24 -14.02 -15.70
CA ASN A 12 -1.18 -13.71 -15.87
C ASN A 12 -1.45 -12.22 -16.07
N ARG A 13 -0.42 -11.45 -16.41
CA ARG A 13 -0.54 -9.98 -16.52
C ARG A 13 -1.63 -9.52 -17.51
N GLN A 14 -1.93 -10.32 -18.52
CA GLN A 14 -2.92 -9.99 -19.55
C GLN A 14 -4.37 -10.18 -19.08
N ASN A 15 -4.58 -10.79 -17.91
CA ASN A 15 -5.92 -11.02 -17.38
C ASN A 15 -6.18 -10.10 -16.19
N PRO A 16 -7.00 -9.01 -16.37
CA PRO A 16 -7.26 -8.06 -15.29
C PRO A 16 -7.89 -8.68 -14.04
N LEU A 17 -8.75 -9.70 -14.21
CA LEU A 17 -9.38 -10.36 -13.07
C LEU A 17 -8.35 -11.13 -12.23
N VAL A 18 -7.41 -11.77 -12.88
CA VAL A 18 -6.33 -12.51 -12.19
C VAL A 18 -5.41 -11.53 -11.47
N LEU A 19 -5.03 -10.42 -12.10
CA LEU A 19 -4.20 -9.38 -11.47
C LEU A 19 -4.87 -8.78 -10.25
N THR A 20 -6.16 -8.45 -10.34
CA THR A 20 -6.92 -7.93 -9.21
C THR A 20 -6.95 -8.91 -8.05
N ALA A 21 -7.19 -10.18 -8.32
CA ALA A 21 -7.19 -11.22 -7.29
C ALA A 21 -5.81 -11.37 -6.63
N MET A 22 -4.74 -11.23 -7.39
CA MET A 22 -3.37 -11.33 -6.88
C MET A 22 -2.99 -10.11 -6.03
N PHE A 23 -3.41 -8.92 -6.44
CA PHE A 23 -3.20 -7.71 -5.64
C PHE A 23 -3.93 -7.83 -4.30
N LYS A 24 -5.16 -8.35 -4.31
CA LYS A 24 -5.91 -8.57 -3.08
C LYS A 24 -5.22 -9.60 -2.19
N GLU A 25 -4.73 -10.69 -2.75
CA GLU A 25 -3.97 -11.71 -2.01
C GLU A 25 -2.71 -11.10 -1.38
N ALA A 26 -1.98 -10.25 -2.10
CA ALA A 26 -0.79 -9.59 -1.59
C ALA A 26 -1.13 -8.68 -0.41
N LEU A 27 -2.20 -7.89 -0.52
CA LEU A 27 -2.67 -7.04 0.57
C LEU A 27 -3.12 -7.86 1.77
N GLU A 28 -3.85 -8.94 1.54
CA GLU A 28 -4.28 -9.84 2.61
C GLU A 28 -3.09 -10.41 3.36
N ARG A 29 -2.07 -10.88 2.65
CA ARG A 29 -0.86 -11.42 3.27
C ARG A 29 -0.14 -10.37 4.11
N ALA A 30 -0.03 -9.15 3.61
CA ALA A 30 0.62 -8.06 4.34
C ALA A 30 -0.15 -7.72 5.62
N VAL A 31 -1.47 -7.61 5.52
CA VAL A 31 -2.32 -7.27 6.67
C VAL A 31 -2.35 -8.41 7.67
N THR A 32 -2.61 -9.64 7.24
CA THR A 32 -2.69 -10.79 8.16
C THR A 32 -1.33 -11.14 8.75
N GLY A 33 -0.25 -10.83 8.06
CA GLY A 33 1.11 -11.04 8.53
C GLY A 33 1.62 -9.98 9.50
N THR A 34 0.84 -8.94 9.77
CA THR A 34 1.24 -7.83 10.64
C THR A 34 0.27 -7.70 11.80
N ASP A 35 0.74 -8.00 13.01
CA ASP A 35 -0.08 -7.90 14.21
C ASP A 35 -0.54 -6.46 14.41
N GLY A 36 -1.82 -6.27 14.70
CA GLY A 36 -2.44 -4.97 14.89
C GLY A 36 -2.83 -4.26 13.61
N SER A 37 -2.48 -4.80 12.45
CA SER A 37 -2.91 -4.25 11.17
C SER A 37 -4.41 -4.45 10.98
N ILE A 38 -5.08 -3.45 10.41
CA ILE A 38 -6.53 -3.43 10.22
C ILE A 38 -6.88 -3.64 8.76
N ALA A 39 -6.21 -2.93 7.86
CA ALA A 39 -6.55 -2.93 6.43
C ALA A 39 -5.37 -2.49 5.59
N GLY A 40 -5.40 -2.87 4.32
CA GLY A 40 -4.41 -2.46 3.32
C GLY A 40 -5.08 -2.02 2.03
N LEU A 41 -4.39 -1.19 1.26
CA LEU A 41 -4.95 -0.54 0.08
C LEU A 41 -3.86 -0.31 -0.96
N LEU A 42 -4.20 -0.61 -2.22
CA LEU A 42 -3.41 -0.23 -3.39
C LEU A 42 -4.20 0.83 -4.14
N MET A 43 -3.62 2.01 -4.34
CA MET A 43 -4.35 3.18 -4.83
C MET A 43 -3.45 4.04 -5.72
N ASP A 44 -4.04 4.79 -6.65
CA ASP A 44 -3.31 5.82 -7.37
C ASP A 44 -3.35 7.15 -6.60
N PHE A 45 -2.52 8.11 -7.02
CA PHE A 45 -2.43 9.40 -6.33
C PHE A 45 -3.62 10.32 -6.59
N GLU A 46 -4.51 9.95 -7.50
CA GLU A 46 -5.77 10.68 -7.72
C GLU A 46 -6.88 10.20 -6.75
N GLY A 47 -6.57 9.22 -5.91
CA GLY A 47 -7.52 8.71 -4.92
C GLY A 47 -8.40 7.58 -5.44
N ILE A 48 -8.04 6.97 -6.55
CA ILE A 48 -8.80 5.85 -7.14
C ILE A 48 -8.19 4.54 -6.64
N PRO A 49 -8.94 3.72 -5.89
CA PRO A 49 -8.45 2.44 -5.41
C PRO A 49 -8.40 1.40 -6.54
N LEU A 50 -7.32 0.61 -6.57
CA LEU A 50 -7.23 -0.56 -7.42
C LEU A 50 -7.73 -1.80 -6.69
N GLU A 51 -7.32 -1.95 -5.44
CA GLU A 51 -7.71 -3.09 -4.61
C GLU A 51 -7.53 -2.75 -3.14
N SER A 52 -8.30 -3.41 -2.30
CA SER A 52 -8.20 -3.25 -0.85
C SER A 52 -8.49 -4.56 -0.13
N TYR A 53 -8.00 -4.66 1.08
CA TYR A 53 -8.31 -5.76 2.00
C TYR A 53 -8.46 -5.19 3.41
N ALA A 54 -9.54 -5.55 4.08
CA ALA A 54 -9.77 -5.19 5.48
C ALA A 54 -10.05 -6.47 6.27
N ARG A 55 -9.52 -6.52 7.50
CA ARG A 55 -9.85 -7.62 8.40
C ARG A 55 -11.35 -7.61 8.69
N GLU A 56 -11.91 -8.78 8.91
CA GLU A 56 -13.30 -8.91 9.31
C GLU A 56 -13.56 -8.09 10.56
N GLY A 57 -14.65 -7.34 10.57
CA GLY A 57 -15.02 -6.49 11.70
C GLY A 57 -14.31 -5.14 11.75
N ALA A 58 -13.52 -4.79 10.74
CA ALA A 58 -12.85 -3.50 10.69
C ALA A 58 -13.87 -2.37 10.73
N ALA A 59 -13.66 -1.41 11.65
CA ALA A 59 -14.58 -0.29 11.84
C ALA A 59 -14.31 0.88 10.91
N LEU A 60 -13.19 0.87 10.18
CA LEU A 60 -12.83 1.95 9.26
C LEU A 60 -13.04 1.54 7.81
N ASP A 61 -13.25 2.52 6.95
CA ASP A 61 -13.27 2.33 5.50
C ASP A 61 -11.91 2.72 4.95
N ILE A 62 -11.14 1.73 4.51
CA ILE A 62 -9.77 1.94 4.05
C ILE A 62 -9.72 2.80 2.78
N GLU A 63 -10.75 2.78 1.95
CA GLU A 63 -10.80 3.62 0.74
C GLU A 63 -10.95 5.09 1.09
N VAL A 64 -11.71 5.40 2.14
CA VAL A 64 -11.84 6.77 2.65
C VAL A 64 -10.50 7.23 3.23
N VAL A 65 -9.84 6.38 4.01
CA VAL A 65 -8.50 6.66 4.54
C VAL A 65 -7.54 6.94 3.37
N GLY A 66 -7.55 6.09 2.35
CA GLY A 66 -6.68 6.23 1.19
C GLY A 66 -6.91 7.53 0.43
N ALA A 67 -8.15 7.95 0.25
CA ALA A 67 -8.47 9.19 -0.44
C ALA A 67 -7.86 10.40 0.28
N GLU A 68 -7.97 10.45 1.61
CA GLU A 68 -7.35 11.51 2.41
C GLU A 68 -5.81 11.42 2.38
N VAL A 69 -5.28 10.21 2.49
CA VAL A 69 -3.84 9.96 2.47
C VAL A 69 -3.23 10.36 1.13
N SER A 70 -3.91 10.14 0.02
CA SER A 70 -3.40 10.50 -1.31
C SER A 70 -3.08 11.99 -1.41
N VAL A 71 -3.91 12.84 -0.81
CA VAL A 71 -3.70 14.29 -0.77
C VAL A 71 -2.45 14.64 0.03
N VAL A 72 -2.29 14.01 1.19
CA VAL A 72 -1.13 14.25 2.07
C VAL A 72 0.16 13.80 1.40
N VAL A 73 0.17 12.63 0.81
CA VAL A 73 1.38 12.09 0.15
C VAL A 73 1.79 12.97 -1.04
N LYS A 74 0.83 13.46 -1.83
CA LYS A 74 1.14 14.39 -2.93
C LYS A 74 1.79 15.67 -2.40
N ALA A 75 1.31 16.19 -1.29
CA ALA A 75 1.90 17.37 -0.67
C ALA A 75 3.34 17.12 -0.21
N ILE A 76 3.60 15.95 0.36
CA ILE A 76 4.95 15.56 0.80
C ILE A 76 5.88 15.38 -0.42
N GLN A 77 5.39 14.73 -1.48
CA GLN A 77 6.16 14.58 -2.72
C GLN A 77 6.57 15.93 -3.28
N ARG A 78 5.65 16.88 -3.30
CA ARG A 78 5.93 18.24 -3.74
C ARG A 78 6.99 18.91 -2.85
N ALA A 79 6.89 18.74 -1.54
CA ALA A 79 7.86 19.29 -0.60
C ALA A 79 9.27 18.72 -0.83
N THR A 80 9.38 17.40 -1.02
CA THR A 80 10.69 16.76 -1.26
C THR A 80 11.30 17.20 -2.59
N GLU A 81 10.49 17.46 -3.61
CA GLU A 81 10.95 18.02 -4.87
C GLU A 81 11.46 19.46 -4.70
N MET A 82 10.70 20.27 -4.00
CA MET A 82 11.07 21.68 -3.74
C MET A 82 12.33 21.79 -2.89
N LEU A 83 12.58 20.82 -2.03
CA LEU A 83 13.79 20.78 -1.19
C LEU A 83 14.97 20.11 -1.90
N ASP A 84 14.79 19.69 -3.15
CA ASP A 84 15.80 18.97 -3.93
C ASP A 84 16.25 17.69 -3.22
N ALA A 85 15.31 17.05 -2.51
CA ALA A 85 15.58 15.88 -1.67
C ALA A 85 15.32 14.55 -2.39
N GLY A 86 14.95 14.61 -3.68
CA GLY A 86 14.65 13.41 -4.47
C GLY A 86 13.21 12.92 -4.31
N SER A 87 12.96 11.69 -4.74
CA SER A 87 11.63 11.08 -4.72
C SER A 87 11.24 10.63 -3.32
N THR A 88 9.97 10.75 -2.98
CA THR A 88 9.43 10.22 -1.73
C THR A 88 9.25 8.72 -1.84
N SER A 89 9.79 7.97 -0.92
CA SER A 89 9.65 6.50 -0.90
C SER A 89 8.66 6.01 0.15
N GLU A 90 8.56 6.69 1.28
CA GLU A 90 7.73 6.26 2.41
C GLU A 90 7.18 7.47 3.14
N VAL A 91 5.93 7.35 3.60
CA VAL A 91 5.29 8.31 4.49
C VAL A 91 4.59 7.52 5.58
N SER A 92 4.71 7.97 6.82
CA SER A 92 3.94 7.38 7.90
C SER A 92 3.44 8.48 8.83
N PHE A 93 2.31 8.24 9.45
CA PHE A 93 1.80 9.14 10.46
C PHE A 93 1.09 8.36 11.54
N ARG A 94 1.13 8.93 12.73
CA ARG A 94 0.51 8.35 13.92
C ARG A 94 -0.44 9.36 14.51
N SER A 95 -1.65 8.92 14.80
CA SER A 95 -2.61 9.67 15.59
C SER A 95 -2.98 8.88 16.84
N GLU A 96 -3.88 9.41 17.64
CA GLU A 96 -4.31 8.74 18.87
C GLU A 96 -4.89 7.34 18.61
N LYS A 97 -5.63 7.16 17.49
CA LYS A 97 -6.40 5.96 17.24
C LYS A 97 -5.83 5.06 16.16
N MET A 98 -4.86 5.53 15.36
CA MET A 98 -4.32 4.73 14.28
C MET A 98 -2.92 5.16 13.87
N VAL A 99 -2.23 4.24 13.22
CA VAL A 99 -0.98 4.49 12.50
C VAL A 99 -1.21 4.09 11.05
N THR A 100 -0.80 4.94 10.11
CA THR A 100 -0.88 4.61 8.68
C THR A 100 0.51 4.67 8.07
N LEU A 101 0.85 3.61 7.35
CA LEU A 101 2.09 3.48 6.58
C LEU A 101 1.76 3.60 5.11
N VAL A 102 2.55 4.37 4.38
CA VAL A 102 2.44 4.48 2.94
C VAL A 102 3.79 4.15 2.32
N ARG A 103 3.79 3.23 1.36
CA ARG A 103 4.96 2.96 0.52
C ARG A 103 4.64 3.41 -0.90
N VAL A 104 5.40 4.36 -1.42
CA VAL A 104 5.26 4.80 -2.80
C VAL A 104 5.81 3.69 -3.70
N ILE A 105 5.00 3.26 -4.66
CA ILE A 105 5.38 2.18 -5.58
C ILE A 105 6.07 2.77 -6.81
N ASN A 106 5.44 3.76 -7.43
CA ASN A 106 5.98 4.48 -8.60
C ASN A 106 5.33 5.87 -8.66
N GLN A 107 5.42 6.55 -9.79
CA GLN A 107 4.87 7.89 -9.94
C GLN A 107 3.34 7.94 -9.91
N THR A 108 2.68 6.80 -10.08
CA THR A 108 1.22 6.72 -10.20
C THR A 108 0.55 6.10 -8.99
N TYR A 109 1.21 5.13 -8.32
CA TYR A 109 0.58 4.27 -7.32
C TYR A 109 1.31 4.23 -6.01
N PHE A 110 0.56 3.99 -4.94
CA PHE A 110 1.10 3.70 -3.61
C PHE A 110 0.33 2.55 -2.97
N VAL A 111 0.96 1.91 -2.00
CA VAL A 111 0.33 0.94 -1.12
C VAL A 111 0.31 1.50 0.29
N ALA A 112 -0.79 1.31 1.00
CA ALA A 112 -0.96 1.80 2.36
C ALA A 112 -1.47 0.70 3.27
N MET A 113 -1.12 0.80 4.55
CA MET A 113 -1.59 -0.09 5.60
C MET A 113 -1.94 0.75 6.83
N THR A 114 -3.12 0.52 7.37
CA THR A 114 -3.55 1.17 8.60
C THR A 114 -3.59 0.13 9.71
N MET A 115 -3.09 0.49 10.89
CA MET A 115 -3.01 -0.39 12.04
C MET A 115 -3.37 0.35 13.32
N SER A 116 -3.64 -0.42 14.38
CA SER A 116 -3.82 0.14 15.71
C SER A 116 -2.51 0.76 16.21
N PRO A 117 -2.57 1.71 17.17
CA PRO A 117 -1.36 2.38 17.65
C PRO A 117 -0.29 1.45 18.24
N ASP A 118 -0.69 0.29 18.74
CA ASP A 118 0.21 -0.72 19.30
C ASP A 118 0.55 -1.84 18.31
N GLY A 119 0.19 -1.67 17.05
CA GLY A 119 0.51 -2.65 16.02
C GLY A 119 2.01 -2.74 15.72
N ASN A 120 2.39 -3.82 15.04
CA ASN A 120 3.79 -4.05 14.70
C ASN A 120 4.21 -3.22 13.49
N LEU A 121 4.57 -1.96 13.75
CA LEU A 121 4.95 -0.98 12.74
C LEU A 121 6.15 -1.45 11.90
N GLY A 122 7.16 -2.02 12.53
CA GLY A 122 8.36 -2.50 11.85
C GLY A 122 8.06 -3.61 10.86
N LYS A 123 7.21 -4.55 11.24
CA LYS A 123 6.79 -5.65 10.36
C LYS A 123 5.97 -5.13 9.18
N GLY A 124 5.03 -4.22 9.45
CA GLY A 124 4.22 -3.61 8.40
C GLY A 124 5.08 -2.86 7.39
N ARG A 125 6.00 -2.05 7.86
CA ARG A 125 6.95 -1.33 7.00
C ARG A 125 7.78 -2.28 6.15
N TYR A 126 8.28 -3.34 6.75
CA TYR A 126 9.06 -4.36 6.05
C TYR A 126 8.25 -5.02 4.94
N LEU A 127 7.02 -5.46 5.23
CA LEU A 127 6.18 -6.14 4.26
C LEU A 127 5.81 -5.24 3.08
N LEU A 128 5.46 -3.98 3.34
CA LEU A 128 5.16 -3.03 2.26
C LEU A 128 6.39 -2.77 1.39
N ARG A 129 7.56 -2.64 2.01
CA ARG A 129 8.80 -2.42 1.29
C ARG A 129 9.15 -3.61 0.39
N VAL A 130 8.94 -4.82 0.88
CA VAL A 130 9.28 -6.05 0.14
C VAL A 130 8.31 -6.26 -1.04
N MET A 131 7.03 -5.94 -0.87
CA MET A 131 6.05 -6.15 -1.93
C MET A 131 6.08 -5.08 -3.02
N ALA A 132 6.57 -3.89 -2.72
CA ALA A 132 6.50 -2.75 -3.65
C ALA A 132 7.19 -2.98 -5.00
N PRO A 133 8.41 -3.54 -5.09
CA PRO A 133 9.06 -3.74 -6.40
C PRO A 133 8.26 -4.65 -7.34
N GLY A 134 7.65 -5.70 -6.82
CA GLY A 134 6.82 -6.61 -7.62
C GLY A 134 5.56 -5.95 -8.12
N LEU A 135 4.93 -5.13 -7.28
CA LEU A 135 3.76 -4.36 -7.68
C LEU A 135 4.13 -3.33 -8.75
N ALA A 136 5.25 -2.64 -8.59
CA ALA A 136 5.73 -1.66 -9.56
C ALA A 136 5.92 -2.29 -10.94
N GLN A 137 6.51 -3.48 -10.98
CA GLN A 137 6.76 -4.19 -12.23
C GLN A 137 5.48 -4.48 -13.00
N GLU A 138 4.40 -4.86 -12.32
CA GLU A 138 3.13 -5.15 -12.95
C GLU A 138 2.31 -3.89 -13.28
N LEU A 139 2.45 -2.85 -12.47
CA LEU A 139 1.67 -1.60 -12.64
C LEU A 139 2.27 -0.66 -13.68
N GLU A 140 3.54 -0.82 -14.05
CA GLU A 140 4.18 -0.05 -15.10
C GLU A 140 3.94 -0.63 -16.50
N ALA A 141 3.53 -1.89 -16.54
CA ALA A 141 3.20 -2.56 -17.80
C ALA A 141 1.78 -2.24 -18.23
#